data_5727b32ee3dfcd868e7788c20971faff
#
_entry.id   5727b32ee3dfcd868e7788c20971faff
#
_cell.length_a   1.000
_cell.length_b   1.000
_cell.length_c   1.000
_cell.angle_alpha   90.00
_cell.angle_beta   90.00
_cell.angle_gamma   90.00
#
_symmetry.space_group_name_H-M   'P 1'
#
loop_
_entity.id
_entity.type
_entity.pdbx_description
1 polymer ?
#
loop_
_entity_poly.entity_id
_entity_poly.type
_entity_poly.pdbx_seq_one_letter_code
_entity_poly.pdbx_strand_id
1 'polypeptide(L)'
;MNFPNDNFLTKEEVSTELENNPYGNYLILIEEDKITGYIYYSDIYERAEINQFEVKTTHRNCGKGNELLKHLIEKLQKNITLEVKQTNASAIHLYEKNGFKKVAIRKGYYNGVDAILMERK
;
A
#
# COMPACT_ATOMS: atom_id res chain seq x y z
N MET A 1 -20.81 -8.23 0.11
CA MET A 1 -19.85 -8.36 1.21
C MET A 1 -20.15 -7.30 2.27
N ASN A 2 -20.26 -7.72 3.53
CA ASN A 2 -20.45 -6.78 4.62
C ASN A 2 -19.10 -6.15 4.97
N PHE A 3 -19.05 -4.82 4.90
CA PHE A 3 -17.85 -4.09 5.30
C PHE A 3 -17.78 -4.05 6.83
N PRO A 4 -16.65 -4.44 7.44
CA PRO A 4 -16.52 -4.41 8.89
C PRO A 4 -16.73 -3.03 9.48
N ASN A 5 -17.39 -2.94 10.62
CA ASN A 5 -17.58 -1.69 11.33
C ASN A 5 -16.31 -1.36 12.11
N ASP A 6 -15.40 -0.66 11.45
CA ASP A 6 -14.08 -0.36 11.99
C ASP A 6 -13.67 1.04 11.55
N ASN A 7 -13.10 1.82 12.46
CA ASN A 7 -12.65 3.18 12.18
C ASN A 7 -11.28 3.25 11.51
N PHE A 8 -10.58 2.13 11.42
CA PHE A 8 -9.27 2.05 10.77
C PHE A 8 -9.38 2.34 9.26
N LEU A 9 -10.39 1.76 8.61
CA LEU A 9 -10.73 2.04 7.22
C LEU A 9 -12.24 1.98 7.12
N THR A 10 -12.86 3.09 6.76
CA THR A 10 -14.33 3.16 6.70
C THR A 10 -14.84 2.92 5.29
N LYS A 11 -16.09 2.45 5.21
CA LYS A 11 -16.78 2.26 3.93
C LYS A 11 -16.86 3.57 3.16
N GLU A 12 -17.07 4.68 3.86
CA GLU A 12 -17.17 6.02 3.27
C GLU A 12 -15.84 6.46 2.64
N GLU A 13 -14.72 6.20 3.32
CA GLU A 13 -13.39 6.49 2.77
C GLU A 13 -13.14 5.71 1.50
N VAL A 14 -13.45 4.42 1.51
CA VAL A 14 -13.28 3.54 0.34
C VAL A 14 -14.14 4.02 -0.82
N SER A 15 -15.42 4.33 -0.55
CA SER A 15 -16.35 4.81 -1.58
C SER A 15 -15.87 6.11 -2.20
N THR A 16 -15.42 7.06 -1.38
CA THR A 16 -14.94 8.36 -1.86
C THR A 16 -13.71 8.20 -2.75
N GLU A 17 -12.75 7.40 -2.32
CA GLU A 17 -11.53 7.18 -3.10
C GLU A 17 -11.83 6.49 -4.43
N LEU A 18 -12.71 5.49 -4.43
CA LEU A 18 -13.06 4.76 -5.65
C LEU A 18 -13.88 5.62 -6.61
N GLU A 19 -14.70 6.55 -6.11
CA GLU A 19 -15.41 7.51 -6.95
C GLU A 19 -14.45 8.46 -7.67
N ASN A 20 -13.36 8.86 -7.00
CA ASN A 20 -12.40 9.83 -7.51
C ASN A 20 -11.28 9.19 -8.32
N ASN A 21 -11.13 7.88 -8.29
CA ASN A 21 -10.07 7.17 -8.99
C ASN A 21 -10.63 5.95 -9.73
N PRO A 22 -10.87 6.07 -11.06
CA PRO A 22 -11.43 4.96 -11.84
C PRO A 22 -10.53 3.73 -11.90
N TYR A 23 -9.25 3.87 -11.59
CA TYR A 23 -8.29 2.76 -11.56
C TYR A 23 -8.06 2.22 -10.14
N GLY A 24 -8.75 2.80 -9.14
CA GLY A 24 -8.54 2.47 -7.75
C GLY A 24 -9.09 1.12 -7.33
N ASN A 25 -8.34 0.45 -6.47
CA ASN A 25 -8.70 -0.85 -5.89
C ASN A 25 -8.19 -0.92 -4.47
N TYR A 26 -8.87 -1.71 -3.65
CA TYR A 26 -8.43 -2.01 -2.29
C TYR A 26 -8.20 -3.50 -2.14
N LEU A 27 -7.06 -3.86 -1.56
CA LEU A 27 -6.80 -5.20 -1.04
C LEU A 27 -6.85 -5.10 0.48
N ILE A 28 -7.79 -5.78 1.09
CA ILE A 28 -8.08 -5.63 2.53
C ILE A 28 -7.84 -6.96 3.24
N LEU A 29 -7.10 -6.90 4.35
CA LEU A 29 -6.92 -8.04 5.23
C LEU A 29 -7.92 -7.95 6.39
N ILE A 30 -8.78 -8.95 6.49
CA ILE A 30 -9.81 -9.02 7.53
C ILE A 30 -9.51 -10.22 8.42
N GLU A 31 -9.42 -9.98 9.72
CA GLU A 31 -9.22 -11.02 10.73
C GLU A 31 -10.22 -10.79 11.86
N GLU A 32 -10.92 -11.84 12.25
CA GLU A 32 -11.93 -11.78 13.34
C GLU A 32 -12.93 -10.65 13.13
N ASP A 33 -13.43 -10.52 11.89
CA ASP A 33 -14.40 -9.49 11.48
C ASP A 33 -13.91 -8.06 11.60
N LYS A 34 -12.58 -7.86 11.67
CA LYS A 34 -11.96 -6.53 11.72
C LYS A 34 -10.92 -6.38 10.62
N ILE A 35 -10.80 -5.16 10.12
CA ILE A 35 -9.77 -4.83 9.14
C ILE A 35 -8.45 -4.64 9.89
N THR A 36 -7.43 -5.43 9.55
CA THR A 36 -6.12 -5.37 10.18
C THR A 36 -5.07 -4.72 9.29
N GLY A 37 -5.34 -4.61 8.01
CA GLY A 37 -4.45 -3.93 7.07
C GLY A 37 -5.10 -3.77 5.71
N TYR A 38 -4.55 -2.88 4.89
CA TYR A 38 -5.02 -2.70 3.52
C TYR A 38 -3.97 -2.07 2.65
N ILE A 39 -4.11 -2.30 1.34
CA ILE A 39 -3.37 -1.59 0.31
C ILE A 39 -4.40 -0.96 -0.63
N TYR A 40 -4.31 0.36 -0.79
CA TYR A 40 -5.05 1.08 -1.82
C TYR A 40 -4.10 1.28 -3.00
N TYR A 41 -4.48 0.80 -4.17
CA TYR A 41 -3.62 0.86 -5.34
C TYR A 41 -4.40 1.21 -6.60
N SER A 42 -3.70 1.76 -7.57
CA SER A 42 -4.25 2.03 -8.90
C SER A 42 -3.70 0.96 -9.86
N ASP A 43 -4.60 0.30 -10.57
CA ASP A 43 -4.25 -0.70 -11.57
C ASP A 43 -4.38 -0.05 -12.97
N ILE A 44 -3.24 0.35 -13.54
CA ILE A 44 -3.20 1.18 -14.75
C ILE A 44 -2.52 0.42 -15.88
N TYR A 45 -3.28 -0.46 -16.53
CA TYR A 45 -2.83 -1.24 -17.70
C TYR A 45 -1.58 -2.09 -17.38
N GLU A 46 -0.41 -1.74 -17.91
CA GLU A 46 0.82 -2.53 -17.73
C GLU A 46 1.49 -2.37 -16.38
N ARG A 47 1.07 -1.39 -15.59
CA ARG A 47 1.65 -1.14 -14.27
C ARG A 47 0.59 -0.86 -13.22
N ALA A 48 0.98 -0.99 -11.98
CA ALA A 48 0.14 -0.60 -10.86
C ALA A 48 0.95 0.32 -9.94
N GLU A 49 0.24 1.12 -9.15
CA GLU A 49 0.85 2.07 -8.23
C GLU A 49 0.22 1.88 -6.85
N ILE A 50 1.06 1.69 -5.83
CA ILE A 50 0.58 1.66 -4.44
C ILE A 50 0.41 3.10 -3.98
N ASN A 51 -0.83 3.47 -3.65
CA ASN A 51 -1.17 4.82 -3.20
C ASN A 51 -1.14 4.94 -1.68
N GLN A 52 -1.57 3.87 -0.99
CA GLN A 52 -1.62 3.86 0.47
C GLN A 52 -1.46 2.42 0.97
N PHE A 53 -0.72 2.23 2.03
CA PHE A 53 -0.46 0.90 2.61
C PHE A 53 -0.41 1.07 4.12
N GLU A 54 -1.38 0.45 4.81
CA GLU A 54 -1.50 0.57 6.26
C GLU A 54 -1.73 -0.80 6.91
N VAL A 55 -1.09 -1.00 8.06
CA VAL A 55 -1.35 -2.14 8.94
C VAL A 55 -1.60 -1.58 10.33
N LYS A 56 -2.62 -2.08 11.02
CA LYS A 56 -2.92 -1.64 12.38
C LYS A 56 -1.69 -1.76 13.27
N THR A 57 -1.47 -0.79 14.15
CA THR A 57 -0.33 -0.79 15.08
C THR A 57 -0.25 -2.04 15.92
N THR A 58 -1.40 -2.56 16.34
CA THR A 58 -1.49 -3.80 17.12
C THR A 58 -1.08 -5.04 16.34
N HIS A 59 -0.99 -4.93 15.00
CA HIS A 59 -0.67 -6.05 14.11
C HIS A 59 0.64 -5.83 13.34
N ARG A 60 1.38 -4.77 13.66
CA ARG A 60 2.68 -4.51 13.05
C ARG A 60 3.73 -5.48 13.60
N ASN A 61 4.76 -5.76 12.82
CA ASN A 61 5.84 -6.69 13.15
C ASN A 61 5.40 -8.14 13.32
N CYS A 62 4.20 -8.46 12.82
CA CYS A 62 3.67 -9.83 12.81
C CYS A 62 3.64 -10.43 11.41
N GLY A 63 4.32 -9.81 10.44
CA GLY A 63 4.34 -10.29 9.06
C GLY A 63 3.11 -9.97 8.25
N LYS A 64 2.16 -9.19 8.76
CA LYS A 64 0.90 -8.87 8.06
C LYS A 64 1.12 -7.98 6.85
N GLY A 65 2.00 -6.98 6.97
CA GLY A 65 2.37 -6.14 5.84
C GLY A 65 3.02 -6.94 4.72
N ASN A 66 3.93 -7.83 5.08
CA ASN A 66 4.59 -8.71 4.13
C ASN A 66 3.59 -9.64 3.42
N GLU A 67 2.63 -10.18 4.18
CA GLU A 67 1.57 -11.04 3.67
C GLU A 67 0.71 -10.30 2.64
N LEU A 68 0.26 -9.08 2.99
CA LEU A 68 -0.54 -8.24 2.08
C LEU A 68 0.22 -7.91 0.81
N LEU A 69 1.47 -7.50 0.94
CA LEU A 69 2.28 -7.11 -0.22
C LEU A 69 2.53 -8.29 -1.15
N LYS A 70 2.81 -9.46 -0.60
CA LYS A 70 2.97 -10.68 -1.41
C LYS A 70 1.70 -11.05 -2.15
N HIS A 71 0.54 -10.92 -1.51
CA HIS A 71 -0.75 -11.16 -2.15
C HIS A 71 -0.97 -10.22 -3.33
N LEU A 72 -0.65 -8.93 -3.15
CA LEU A 72 -0.79 -7.95 -4.22
C LEU A 72 0.11 -8.29 -5.40
N ILE A 73 1.36 -8.62 -5.13
CA ILE A 73 2.34 -8.98 -6.16
C ILE A 73 1.85 -10.18 -6.97
N GLU A 74 1.39 -11.23 -6.29
CA GLU A 74 0.88 -12.44 -6.94
C GLU A 74 -0.37 -12.17 -7.78
N LYS A 75 -1.27 -11.33 -7.25
CA LYS A 75 -2.52 -10.97 -7.91
C LYS A 75 -2.28 -10.18 -9.20
N LEU A 76 -1.38 -9.22 -9.16
CA LEU A 76 -1.19 -8.28 -10.28
C LEU A 76 -0.24 -8.81 -11.35
N GLN A 77 0.88 -9.42 -10.95
CA GLN A 77 1.91 -9.94 -11.86
C GLN A 77 2.32 -8.93 -12.93
N LYS A 78 2.56 -7.69 -12.52
CA LYS A 78 2.98 -6.59 -13.39
C LYS A 78 3.89 -5.65 -12.59
N ASN A 79 4.44 -4.66 -13.27
CA ASN A 79 5.28 -3.65 -12.62
C ASN A 79 4.47 -2.89 -11.58
N ILE A 80 5.04 -2.71 -10.40
CA ILE A 80 4.42 -1.98 -9.30
C ILE A 80 5.35 -0.85 -8.87
N THR A 81 4.81 0.35 -8.75
CA THR A 81 5.54 1.53 -8.30
C THR A 81 4.96 2.06 -7.00
N LEU A 82 5.76 2.78 -6.24
CA LEU A 82 5.31 3.45 -5.02
C LEU A 82 6.25 4.61 -4.67
N GLU A 83 5.77 5.50 -3.80
CA GLU A 83 6.59 6.52 -3.17
C GLU A 83 6.57 6.29 -1.66
N VAL A 84 7.72 6.47 -1.02
CA VAL A 84 7.86 6.29 0.43
C VAL A 84 8.77 7.38 0.98
N LYS A 85 8.49 7.86 2.19
CA LYS A 85 9.39 8.80 2.86
C LYS A 85 10.73 8.16 3.13
N GLN A 86 11.81 8.90 2.88
CA GLN A 86 13.17 8.44 3.13
C GLN A 86 13.38 8.00 4.59
N THR A 87 12.66 8.60 5.51
CA THR A 87 12.75 8.30 6.94
C THR A 87 11.99 7.05 7.36
N ASN A 88 11.18 6.49 6.48
CA ASN A 88 10.39 5.29 6.79
C ASN A 88 11.21 4.04 6.49
N ALA A 89 12.20 3.77 7.35
CA ALA A 89 13.14 2.67 7.16
C ALA A 89 12.46 1.29 7.14
N SER A 90 11.46 1.09 7.99
CA SER A 90 10.77 -0.21 8.05
C SER A 90 9.98 -0.51 6.78
N ALA A 91 9.33 0.52 6.20
CA ALA A 91 8.61 0.36 4.94
C ALA A 91 9.59 0.09 3.79
N ILE A 92 10.67 0.85 3.71
CA ILE A 92 11.69 0.68 2.67
C ILE A 92 12.26 -0.76 2.73
N HIS A 93 12.56 -1.23 3.95
CA HIS A 93 13.07 -2.59 4.14
C HIS A 93 12.07 -3.64 3.65
N LEU A 94 10.79 -3.45 3.97
CA LEU A 94 9.72 -4.35 3.53
C LEU A 94 9.64 -4.40 2.00
N TYR A 95 9.70 -3.25 1.34
CA TYR A 95 9.66 -3.18 -0.11
C TYR A 95 10.88 -3.81 -0.74
N GLU A 96 12.07 -3.50 -0.25
CA GLU A 96 13.32 -4.08 -0.77
C GLU A 96 13.33 -5.61 -0.64
N LYS A 97 12.86 -6.11 0.49
CA LYS A 97 12.73 -7.55 0.75
C LYS A 97 11.82 -8.23 -0.28
N ASN A 98 10.87 -7.52 -0.82
CA ASN A 98 9.91 -8.04 -1.81
C ASN A 98 10.28 -7.67 -3.25
N GLY A 99 11.51 -7.26 -3.50
CA GLY A 99 12.01 -7.06 -4.85
C GLY A 99 11.87 -5.65 -5.40
N PHE A 100 11.43 -4.69 -4.60
CA PHE A 100 11.38 -3.30 -5.02
C PHE A 100 12.77 -2.68 -4.96
N LYS A 101 13.06 -1.79 -5.91
CA LYS A 101 14.34 -1.08 -5.98
C LYS A 101 14.09 0.41 -6.06
N LYS A 102 14.99 1.18 -5.46
CA LYS A 102 14.96 2.65 -5.56
C LYS A 102 15.28 3.06 -6.99
N VAL A 103 14.43 3.89 -7.58
CA VAL A 103 14.62 4.35 -8.96
C VAL A 103 14.74 5.86 -9.08
N ALA A 104 14.24 6.63 -8.11
CA ALA A 104 14.34 8.09 -8.12
C ALA A 104 14.14 8.65 -6.72
N ILE A 105 14.49 9.93 -6.56
CA ILE A 105 14.31 10.68 -5.32
C ILE A 105 13.64 12.00 -5.67
N ARG A 106 12.59 12.36 -4.92
CA ARG A 106 11.99 13.70 -4.96
C ARG A 106 12.44 14.47 -3.74
N LYS A 107 13.28 15.45 -3.94
CA LYS A 107 13.83 16.26 -2.85
C LYS A 107 12.74 17.08 -2.16
N GLY A 108 12.70 16.99 -0.81
CA GLY A 108 11.83 17.80 0.01
C GLY A 108 10.34 17.65 -0.20
N TYR A 109 9.90 16.56 -0.82
CA TYR A 109 8.50 16.36 -1.22
C TYR A 109 7.55 16.32 -0.02
N TYR A 110 7.97 15.69 1.09
CA TYR A 110 7.17 15.61 2.33
C TYR A 110 7.68 16.63 3.34
N ASN A 111 7.31 17.90 3.18
CA ASN A 111 7.67 18.99 4.11
C ASN A 111 9.18 18.98 4.45
N GLY A 112 10.02 18.93 3.42
CA GLY A 112 11.48 18.93 3.61
C GLY A 112 12.10 17.56 3.70
N VAL A 113 11.30 16.50 3.79
CA VAL A 113 11.79 15.11 3.77
C VAL A 113 11.68 14.55 2.35
N ASP A 114 12.74 13.91 1.89
CA ASP A 114 12.78 13.33 0.55
C ASP A 114 11.80 12.17 0.42
N ALA A 115 11.21 12.04 -0.76
CA ALA A 115 10.43 10.87 -1.16
C ALA A 115 11.30 9.97 -2.03
N ILE A 116 11.25 8.67 -1.75
CA ILE A 116 11.95 7.66 -2.55
C ILE A 116 10.92 6.99 -3.45
N LEU A 117 11.16 7.01 -4.76
CA LEU A 117 10.38 6.22 -5.70
C LEU A 117 10.98 4.83 -5.79
N MET A 118 10.15 3.82 -5.66
CA MET A 118 10.56 2.43 -5.77
C MET A 118 9.74 1.71 -6.81
N GLU A 119 10.34 0.72 -7.45
CA GLU A 119 9.69 -0.06 -8.48
C GLU A 119 10.07 -1.53 -8.36
N ARG A 120 9.09 -2.40 -8.56
CA ARG A 120 9.27 -3.83 -8.72
C ARG A 120 8.83 -4.22 -10.13
N LYS A 121 9.73 -4.79 -10.86
CA LYS A 121 9.45 -5.28 -12.23
C LYS A 121 9.06 -6.74 -12.24
#